data_0ba02fb531a3b1af64f1735a1a94009e
#
_entry.id   0ba02fb531a3b1af64f1735a1a94009e
#
_cell.length_a   1.000
_cell.length_b   1.000
_cell.length_c   1.000
_cell.angle_alpha   90.00
_cell.angle_beta   90.00
_cell.angle_gamma   90.00
#
_symmetry.space_group_name_H-M   'P 1'
#
loop_
_entity.id
_entity.type
_entity.pdbx_description
1 polymer ?
#
loop_
_entity_poly.entity_id
_entity_poly.type
_entity_poly.pdbx_seq_one_letter_code
_entity_poly.pdbx_strand_id
1 'polypeptide(L)'
;ELQKQVEQASLTQFAHSFEDKDQDWLHFNLRHLFDRIQVFKNRADRGNPVADVLHLRRQCESIDQLSLVDARDLWADAIERIASVEESPKYGGLKIEPQRGLVPLGPDPDSGLWEFAHVLTGTMPARGEDRRLVIDSEGAVVLVLLPGGECTVGARPPESAGESGPHIDPASENLSFKPRKTRLDPFFMANHELTLAQWQPV
;
A
#
# COMPACT_ATOMS: atom_id res chain seq x y z
N GLU A 1 -18.31 -36.56 -21.03
CA GLU A 1 -19.15 -36.81 -22.22
C GLU A 1 -20.40 -35.96 -22.22
N LEU A 2 -21.15 -35.88 -21.13
CA LEU A 2 -22.34 -35.02 -20.99
C LEU A 2 -22.03 -33.51 -21.16
N GLN A 3 -20.90 -33.02 -20.63
CA GLN A 3 -20.47 -31.62 -20.79
C GLN A 3 -20.16 -31.29 -22.26
N LYS A 4 -19.53 -32.20 -23.00
CA LYS A 4 -19.28 -32.04 -24.44
C LYS A 4 -20.58 -32.04 -25.26
N GLN A 5 -21.55 -32.85 -24.87
CA GLN A 5 -22.85 -32.89 -25.53
C GLN A 5 -23.68 -31.63 -25.26
N VAL A 6 -23.64 -31.09 -24.06
CA VAL A 6 -24.27 -29.79 -23.72
C VAL A 6 -23.61 -28.63 -24.44
N GLU A 7 -22.29 -28.65 -24.55
CA GLU A 7 -21.53 -27.64 -25.30
C GLU A 7 -21.80 -27.71 -26.81
N GLN A 8 -21.86 -28.90 -27.38
CA GLN A 8 -22.21 -29.10 -28.79
C GLN A 8 -23.69 -28.77 -29.07
N ALA A 9 -24.60 -29.11 -28.18
CA ALA A 9 -26.01 -28.74 -28.30
C ALA A 9 -26.23 -27.21 -28.19
N SER A 10 -25.47 -26.52 -27.33
CA SER A 10 -25.54 -25.06 -27.23
C SER A 10 -24.99 -24.35 -28.49
N LEU A 11 -23.99 -24.93 -29.13
CA LEU A 11 -23.41 -24.37 -30.37
C LEU A 11 -24.31 -24.55 -31.60
N THR A 12 -25.13 -25.62 -31.63
CA THR A 12 -26.05 -25.89 -32.75
C THR A 12 -27.40 -25.20 -32.59
N GLN A 13 -27.84 -24.90 -31.38
CA GLN A 13 -29.15 -24.34 -31.09
C GLN A 13 -29.28 -22.85 -31.45
N PHE A 14 -28.19 -22.16 -31.80
CA PHE A 14 -28.14 -20.73 -32.06
C PHE A 14 -27.54 -20.32 -33.39
N ALA A 15 -27.46 -21.25 -34.36
CA ALA A 15 -27.14 -20.89 -35.73
C ALA A 15 -28.38 -20.23 -36.40
N HIS A 16 -28.73 -19.01 -35.97
CA HIS A 16 -29.66 -18.19 -36.69
C HIS A 16 -28.97 -17.56 -37.89
N SER A 17 -29.53 -17.74 -39.06
CA SER A 17 -29.21 -17.01 -40.27
C SER A 17 -30.31 -15.97 -40.48
N PHE A 18 -29.93 -14.72 -40.56
CA PHE A 18 -30.86 -13.64 -40.82
C PHE A 18 -30.89 -13.33 -42.35
N GLU A 19 -32.02 -13.00 -42.91
CA GLU A 19 -32.10 -12.54 -44.33
C GLU A 19 -31.38 -11.20 -44.55
N ASP A 20 -31.34 -10.39 -43.52
CA ASP A 20 -30.64 -9.13 -43.48
C ASP A 20 -29.17 -9.30 -43.00
N LYS A 21 -28.24 -8.91 -43.89
CA LYS A 21 -26.79 -8.99 -43.62
C LYS A 21 -26.35 -8.13 -42.44
N ASP A 22 -27.04 -7.03 -42.16
CA ASP A 22 -26.70 -6.14 -41.06
C ASP A 22 -27.11 -6.80 -39.72
N GLN A 23 -28.21 -7.54 -39.71
CA GLN A 23 -28.64 -8.30 -38.56
C GLN A 23 -27.71 -9.51 -38.32
N ASP A 24 -27.28 -10.21 -39.37
CA ASP A 24 -26.29 -11.28 -39.27
C ASP A 24 -24.97 -10.76 -38.66
N TRP A 25 -24.49 -9.62 -39.17
CA TRP A 25 -23.27 -9.00 -38.66
C TRP A 25 -23.40 -8.57 -37.19
N LEU A 26 -24.54 -7.95 -36.84
CA LEU A 26 -24.81 -7.52 -35.46
C LEU A 26 -24.86 -8.73 -34.52
N HIS A 27 -25.59 -9.77 -34.90
CA HIS A 27 -25.71 -11.01 -34.13
C HIS A 27 -24.36 -11.69 -33.92
N PHE A 28 -23.54 -11.79 -34.98
CA PHE A 28 -22.19 -12.33 -34.88
C PHE A 28 -21.34 -11.54 -33.89
N ASN A 29 -21.34 -10.23 -33.97
CA ASN A 29 -20.54 -9.37 -33.09
C ASN A 29 -21.03 -9.42 -31.65
N LEU A 30 -22.34 -9.46 -31.42
CA LEU A 30 -22.90 -9.60 -30.07
C LEU A 30 -22.54 -10.95 -29.44
N ARG A 31 -22.60 -12.04 -30.18
CA ARG A 31 -22.13 -13.35 -29.70
C ARG A 31 -20.65 -13.33 -29.37
N HIS A 32 -19.85 -12.83 -30.26
CA HIS A 32 -18.42 -12.72 -30.03
C HIS A 32 -18.07 -11.85 -28.80
N LEU A 33 -18.80 -10.76 -28.61
CA LEU A 33 -18.68 -9.92 -27.42
C LEU A 33 -19.11 -10.67 -26.15
N PHE A 34 -20.24 -11.39 -26.23
CA PHE A 34 -20.71 -12.19 -25.10
C PHE A 34 -19.71 -13.26 -24.70
N ASP A 35 -19.17 -14.00 -25.67
CA ASP A 35 -18.15 -15.03 -25.38
C ASP A 35 -16.89 -14.42 -24.73
N ARG A 36 -16.45 -13.26 -25.22
CA ARG A 36 -15.32 -12.54 -24.62
C ARG A 36 -15.62 -12.09 -23.19
N ILE A 37 -16.84 -11.63 -22.93
CA ILE A 37 -17.27 -11.25 -21.57
C ILE A 37 -17.30 -12.49 -20.66
N GLN A 38 -17.76 -13.65 -21.16
CA GLN A 38 -17.76 -14.88 -20.38
C GLN A 38 -16.34 -15.37 -20.09
N VAL A 39 -15.45 -15.34 -21.07
CA VAL A 39 -14.02 -15.63 -20.88
C VAL A 39 -13.41 -14.68 -19.85
N PHE A 40 -13.71 -13.39 -19.94
CA PHE A 40 -13.24 -12.38 -18.99
C PHE A 40 -13.73 -12.64 -17.56
N LYS A 41 -15.00 -13.02 -17.40
CA LYS A 41 -15.59 -13.36 -16.09
C LYS A 41 -15.05 -14.67 -15.50
N ASN A 42 -14.82 -15.66 -16.37
CA ASN A 42 -14.46 -17.01 -15.96
C ASN A 42 -12.96 -17.27 -15.97
N ARG A 43 -12.14 -16.25 -16.19
CA ARG A 43 -10.69 -16.40 -16.13
C ARG A 43 -10.32 -16.78 -14.70
N ALA A 44 -10.13 -18.11 -14.50
CA ALA A 44 -9.79 -18.69 -13.21
C ALA A 44 -8.33 -18.49 -12.80
N ASP A 45 -7.49 -17.99 -13.72
CA ASP A 45 -6.08 -17.76 -13.49
C ASP A 45 -5.82 -16.39 -12.88
N ARG A 46 -4.62 -16.23 -12.29
CA ARG A 46 -4.10 -14.95 -11.81
C ARG A 46 -4.35 -13.86 -12.86
N GLY A 47 -5.11 -12.83 -12.48
CA GLY A 47 -5.47 -11.72 -13.35
C GLY A 47 -6.92 -11.78 -13.87
N ASN A 48 -7.87 -12.28 -13.08
CA ASN A 48 -9.29 -12.00 -13.31
C ASN A 48 -9.59 -10.57 -12.85
N PRO A 49 -9.64 -9.58 -13.76
CA PRO A 49 -9.78 -8.17 -13.35
C PRO A 49 -11.08 -7.87 -12.63
N VAL A 50 -12.13 -8.69 -12.81
CA VAL A 50 -13.39 -8.53 -12.05
C VAL A 50 -13.22 -9.03 -10.62
N ALA A 51 -12.56 -10.18 -10.43
CA ALA A 51 -12.28 -10.69 -9.10
C ALA A 51 -11.35 -9.75 -8.33
N ASP A 52 -10.32 -9.22 -9.01
CA ASP A 52 -9.37 -8.27 -8.43
C ASP A 52 -10.07 -6.97 -8.00
N VAL A 53 -10.95 -6.41 -8.85
CA VAL A 53 -11.74 -5.22 -8.49
C VAL A 53 -12.69 -5.47 -7.32
N LEU A 54 -13.35 -6.63 -7.30
CA LEU A 54 -14.24 -7.00 -6.19
C LEU A 54 -13.48 -7.27 -4.89
N HIS A 55 -12.26 -7.79 -4.99
CA HIS A 55 -11.35 -7.96 -3.86
C HIS A 55 -10.89 -6.61 -3.32
N LEU A 56 -10.36 -5.74 -4.17
CA LEU A 56 -9.97 -4.37 -3.81
C LEU A 56 -11.13 -3.58 -3.19
N ARG A 57 -12.33 -3.72 -3.73
CA ARG A 57 -13.51 -3.08 -3.17
C ARG A 57 -13.78 -3.54 -1.72
N ARG A 58 -13.74 -4.86 -1.48
CA ARG A 58 -13.91 -5.42 -0.12
C ARG A 58 -12.82 -4.92 0.83
N GLN A 59 -11.57 -4.87 0.37
CA GLN A 59 -10.47 -4.31 1.15
C GLN A 59 -10.71 -2.83 1.48
N CYS A 60 -11.14 -2.02 0.49
CA CYS A 60 -11.46 -0.62 0.73
C CYS A 60 -12.64 -0.43 1.70
N GLU A 61 -13.64 -1.31 1.66
CA GLU A 61 -14.77 -1.29 2.60
C GLU A 61 -14.33 -1.67 4.03
N SER A 62 -13.35 -2.56 4.18
CA SER A 62 -12.84 -2.98 5.49
C SER A 62 -11.83 -2.02 6.12
N ILE A 63 -11.16 -1.18 5.31
CA ILE A 63 -10.06 -0.34 5.80
C ILE A 63 -10.50 0.63 6.90
N ASP A 64 -11.68 1.24 6.76
CA ASP A 64 -12.21 2.17 7.74
C ASP A 64 -12.59 1.46 9.04
N GLN A 65 -13.17 0.26 8.90
CA GLN A 65 -13.51 -0.55 10.07
C GLN A 65 -12.26 -0.90 10.86
N LEU A 66 -11.24 -1.45 10.21
CA LEU A 66 -10.01 -1.91 10.86
C LEU A 66 -9.18 -0.77 11.44
N SER A 67 -9.04 0.33 10.69
CA SER A 67 -8.10 1.40 11.07
C SER A 67 -8.70 2.51 11.92
N LEU A 68 -10.00 2.77 11.83
CA LEU A 68 -10.64 3.88 12.52
C LEU A 68 -11.63 3.43 13.59
N VAL A 69 -12.41 2.37 13.32
CA VAL A 69 -13.45 1.91 14.26
C VAL A 69 -12.86 0.98 15.30
N ASP A 70 -12.21 -0.11 14.86
CA ASP A 70 -11.64 -1.12 15.75
C ASP A 70 -10.40 -0.60 16.48
N ALA A 71 -9.63 0.30 15.85
CA ALA A 71 -8.43 0.91 16.43
C ALA A 71 -8.71 2.21 17.22
N ARG A 72 -9.95 2.56 17.49
CA ARG A 72 -10.32 3.84 18.14
C ARG A 72 -9.57 4.09 19.43
N ASP A 73 -9.49 3.12 20.32
CA ASP A 73 -8.86 3.27 21.62
C ASP A 73 -7.34 3.40 21.49
N LEU A 74 -6.74 2.68 20.53
CA LEU A 74 -5.31 2.81 20.19
C LEU A 74 -4.98 4.20 19.66
N TRP A 75 -5.87 4.77 18.83
CA TRP A 75 -5.72 6.13 18.34
C TRP A 75 -5.88 7.16 19.46
N ALA A 76 -6.82 6.97 20.38
CA ALA A 76 -7.00 7.88 21.53
C ALA A 76 -5.72 7.92 22.38
N ASP A 77 -5.15 6.76 22.73
CA ASP A 77 -3.88 6.66 23.46
C ASP A 77 -2.72 7.31 22.68
N ALA A 78 -2.59 6.99 21.38
CA ALA A 78 -1.53 7.55 20.55
C ALA A 78 -1.59 9.07 20.45
N ILE A 79 -2.77 9.65 20.21
CA ILE A 79 -2.97 11.10 20.09
C ILE A 79 -2.62 11.82 21.41
N GLU A 80 -3.08 11.29 22.54
CA GLU A 80 -2.81 11.85 23.85
C GLU A 80 -1.30 11.83 24.15
N ARG A 81 -0.65 10.69 23.98
CA ARG A 81 0.76 10.52 24.32
C ARG A 81 1.71 11.21 23.35
N ILE A 82 1.39 11.30 22.07
CA ILE A 82 2.19 12.06 21.09
C ILE A 82 2.09 13.57 21.37
N ALA A 83 0.92 14.04 21.80
CA ALA A 83 0.73 15.45 22.19
C ALA A 83 1.38 15.80 23.54
N SER A 84 1.69 14.81 24.36
CA SER A 84 2.38 15.02 25.65
C SER A 84 3.88 15.21 25.44
N VAL A 85 4.38 16.40 25.73
CA VAL A 85 5.84 16.69 25.66
C VAL A 85 6.63 15.87 26.70
N GLU A 86 6.00 15.47 27.78
CA GLU A 86 6.62 14.66 28.82
C GLU A 86 6.82 13.21 28.36
N GLU A 87 5.80 12.59 27.75
CA GLU A 87 5.86 11.21 27.27
C GLU A 87 6.55 11.08 25.92
N SER A 88 6.39 12.06 25.04
CA SER A 88 6.90 12.04 23.68
C SER A 88 7.64 13.33 23.32
N PRO A 89 8.78 13.63 23.98
CA PRO A 89 9.47 14.92 23.85
C PRO A 89 9.92 15.24 22.43
N LYS A 90 10.21 14.20 21.60
CA LYS A 90 10.62 14.38 20.21
C LYS A 90 9.58 15.02 19.32
N TYR A 91 8.30 14.91 19.70
CA TYR A 91 7.20 15.48 18.92
C TYR A 91 6.84 16.91 19.32
N GLY A 92 7.33 17.38 20.47
CA GLY A 92 7.15 18.77 20.88
C GLY A 92 5.70 19.23 21.00
N GLY A 93 4.79 18.31 21.36
CA GLY A 93 3.36 18.60 21.45
C GLY A 93 2.61 18.51 20.12
N LEU A 94 3.11 17.69 19.19
CA LEU A 94 2.49 17.44 17.89
C LEU A 94 1.05 16.91 18.08
N LYS A 95 0.10 17.52 17.40
CA LYS A 95 -1.28 17.04 17.33
C LYS A 95 -1.48 16.30 16.01
N ILE A 96 -1.93 15.06 16.11
CA ILE A 96 -2.27 14.22 14.97
C ILE A 96 -3.74 13.83 15.01
N GLU A 97 -4.25 13.35 13.90
CA GLU A 97 -5.57 12.76 13.76
C GLU A 97 -5.45 11.31 13.29
N PRO A 98 -6.46 10.46 13.55
CA PRO A 98 -6.47 9.10 13.04
C PRO A 98 -6.26 9.07 11.52
N GLN A 99 -5.36 8.21 11.08
CA GLN A 99 -5.04 8.04 9.66
C GLN A 99 -5.69 6.78 9.11
N ARG A 100 -6.46 6.94 8.04
CA ARG A 100 -7.09 5.82 7.34
C ARG A 100 -6.04 4.82 6.86
N GLY A 101 -6.24 3.55 7.18
CA GLY A 101 -5.33 2.47 6.80
C GLY A 101 -4.20 2.20 7.79
N LEU A 102 -4.05 3.01 8.83
CA LEU A 102 -3.01 2.86 9.84
C LEU A 102 -3.61 2.50 11.21
N VAL A 103 -2.85 1.69 11.96
CA VAL A 103 -3.15 1.33 13.35
C VAL A 103 -1.91 1.62 14.19
N PRO A 104 -2.03 2.40 15.28
CA PRO A 104 -0.92 2.66 16.19
C PRO A 104 -0.43 1.38 16.87
N LEU A 105 0.88 1.17 16.89
CA LEU A 105 1.55 0.07 17.58
C LEU A 105 2.26 0.52 18.87
N GLY A 106 2.36 1.81 19.10
CA GLY A 106 3.09 2.41 20.21
C GLY A 106 4.51 2.85 19.84
N PRO A 107 5.25 3.42 20.81
CA PRO A 107 6.59 3.92 20.57
C PRO A 107 7.62 2.78 20.49
N ASP A 108 8.57 2.91 19.56
CA ASP A 108 9.77 2.09 19.52
C ASP A 108 10.64 2.36 20.76
N PRO A 109 11.10 1.31 21.48
CA PRO A 109 11.82 1.48 22.73
C PRO A 109 13.19 2.16 22.59
N ASP A 110 13.81 2.09 21.42
CA ASP A 110 15.14 2.67 21.19
C ASP A 110 15.07 4.12 20.74
N SER A 111 14.23 4.38 19.77
CA SER A 111 14.09 5.72 19.20
C SER A 111 13.04 6.57 19.91
N GLY A 112 12.08 5.98 20.62
CA GLY A 112 10.92 6.67 21.18
C GLY A 112 9.97 7.24 20.11
N LEU A 113 10.18 6.91 18.84
CA LEU A 113 9.29 7.30 17.76
C LEU A 113 8.10 6.35 17.68
N TRP A 114 6.93 6.88 17.34
CA TRP A 114 5.71 6.10 17.24
C TRP A 114 5.65 5.30 15.93
N GLU A 115 5.30 4.04 16.08
CA GLU A 115 5.16 3.09 14.98
C GLU A 115 3.69 2.78 14.70
N PHE A 116 3.39 2.58 13.43
CA PHE A 116 2.04 2.32 12.91
C PHE A 116 2.10 1.20 11.88
N ALA A 117 1.15 0.28 11.90
CA ALA A 117 1.04 -0.74 10.88
C ALA A 117 -0.03 -0.39 9.84
N HIS A 118 0.23 -0.73 8.58
CA HIS A 118 -0.74 -0.59 7.51
C HIS A 118 -1.63 -1.85 7.42
N VAL A 119 -2.94 -1.70 7.64
CA VAL A 119 -3.90 -2.81 7.86
C VAL A 119 -4.07 -3.79 6.71
N LEU A 120 -3.68 -3.46 5.49
CA LEU A 120 -3.90 -4.29 4.31
C LEU A 120 -2.62 -4.91 3.72
N THR A 121 -1.46 -4.72 4.34
CA THR A 121 -0.18 -5.13 3.73
C THR A 121 0.42 -6.40 4.35
N GLY A 122 -0.24 -6.99 5.32
CA GLY A 122 0.23 -8.21 5.96
C GLY A 122 -0.35 -8.41 7.35
N THR A 123 0.22 -9.36 8.07
CA THR A 123 -0.17 -9.68 9.45
C THR A 123 0.30 -8.58 10.41
N MET A 124 -0.57 -8.17 11.33
CA MET A 124 -0.23 -7.17 12.34
C MET A 124 0.95 -7.64 13.19
N PRO A 125 2.06 -6.89 13.24
CA PRO A 125 3.23 -7.29 14.01
C PRO A 125 2.96 -7.19 15.51
N ALA A 126 3.46 -8.16 16.27
CA ALA A 126 3.40 -8.15 17.72
C ALA A 126 4.72 -7.64 18.30
N ARG A 127 4.71 -7.17 19.56
CA ARG A 127 5.93 -6.83 20.29
C ARG A 127 6.47 -8.03 21.04
N GLY A 128 7.78 -8.24 20.93
CA GLY A 128 8.51 -9.23 21.72
C GLY A 128 8.68 -8.83 23.19
N GLU A 129 9.37 -9.66 23.94
CA GLU A 129 9.70 -9.42 25.37
C GLU A 129 10.56 -8.16 25.56
N ASP A 130 11.39 -7.83 24.59
CA ASP A 130 12.21 -6.62 24.53
C ASP A 130 11.41 -5.37 24.11
N ARG A 131 10.10 -5.50 23.91
CA ARG A 131 9.15 -4.46 23.44
C ARG A 131 9.40 -3.98 22.00
N ARG A 132 10.34 -4.56 21.27
CA ARG A 132 10.53 -4.31 19.85
C ARG A 132 9.50 -5.06 19.03
N LEU A 133 9.19 -4.56 17.83
CA LEU A 133 8.31 -5.27 16.91
C LEU A 133 9.02 -6.52 16.36
N VAL A 134 8.30 -7.63 16.36
CA VAL A 134 8.72 -8.85 15.65
C VAL A 134 8.27 -8.69 14.21
N ILE A 135 9.23 -8.42 13.33
CA ILE A 135 8.98 -8.20 11.91
C ILE A 135 9.37 -9.46 11.15
N ASP A 136 8.44 -9.96 10.37
CA ASP A 136 8.66 -11.09 9.47
C ASP A 136 8.31 -10.71 8.01
N SER A 137 8.55 -11.63 7.08
CA SER A 137 8.34 -11.38 5.65
C SER A 137 6.86 -11.21 5.26
N GLU A 138 5.93 -11.70 6.09
CA GLU A 138 4.47 -11.62 5.87
C GLU A 138 3.84 -10.54 6.77
N GLY A 139 4.66 -9.88 7.59
CA GLY A 139 4.24 -8.81 8.47
C GLY A 139 3.77 -7.58 7.70
N ALA A 140 2.82 -6.85 8.29
CA ALA A 140 2.35 -5.60 7.74
C ALA A 140 3.48 -4.57 7.61
N VAL A 141 3.39 -3.69 6.63
CA VAL A 141 4.30 -2.54 6.51
C VAL A 141 4.17 -1.68 7.75
N VAL A 142 5.30 -1.48 8.42
CA VAL A 142 5.40 -0.61 9.58
C VAL A 142 5.91 0.76 9.16
N LEU A 143 5.18 1.78 9.54
CA LEU A 143 5.51 3.18 9.32
C LEU A 143 5.89 3.84 10.63
N VAL A 144 6.90 4.67 10.61
CA VAL A 144 7.33 5.50 11.75
C VAL A 144 6.88 6.94 11.50
N LEU A 145 6.26 7.56 12.50
CA LEU A 145 5.93 8.98 12.46
C LEU A 145 7.20 9.79 12.77
N LEU A 146 7.67 10.54 11.78
CA LEU A 146 8.76 11.49 11.95
C LEU A 146 8.21 12.86 12.30
N PRO A 147 8.76 13.55 13.32
CA PRO A 147 8.20 14.81 13.82
C PRO A 147 8.39 16.00 12.85
N GLY A 148 9.08 15.81 11.75
CA GLY A 148 9.47 16.90 10.87
C GLY A 148 10.60 17.74 11.46
N GLY A 149 10.77 18.94 10.96
CA GLY A 149 11.81 19.86 11.43
C GLY A 149 12.71 20.39 10.31
N GLU A 150 13.79 21.06 10.67
CA GLU A 150 14.78 21.53 9.70
C GLU A 150 15.77 20.44 9.38
N CYS A 151 15.95 20.19 8.11
CA CYS A 151 16.97 19.27 7.59
C CYS A 151 17.75 19.91 6.43
N THR A 152 18.91 19.38 6.15
CA THR A 152 19.65 19.76 4.94
C THR A 152 19.47 18.66 3.91
N VAL A 153 18.93 19.02 2.75
CA VAL A 153 18.71 18.11 1.61
C VAL A 153 19.68 18.42 0.51
N GLY A 154 20.20 17.37 -0.11
CA GLY A 154 21.17 17.46 -1.22
C GLY A 154 22.60 17.16 -0.78
N ALA A 155 23.45 17.00 -1.78
CA ALA A 155 24.87 16.74 -1.61
C ALA A 155 25.70 17.60 -2.59
N ARG A 156 26.96 17.78 -2.29
CA ARG A 156 27.98 18.36 -3.18
C ARG A 156 29.10 17.37 -3.40
N PRO A 157 29.83 17.47 -4.50
CA PRO A 157 31.05 16.72 -4.65
C PRO A 157 32.09 17.19 -3.65
N PRO A 158 33.07 16.35 -3.29
CA PRO A 158 34.22 16.76 -2.47
C PRO A 158 35.04 17.84 -3.17
N GLU A 159 35.46 18.84 -2.43
CA GLU A 159 36.35 19.92 -2.95
C GLU A 159 37.81 19.50 -2.94
N SER A 160 38.16 18.46 -2.16
CA SER A 160 39.49 17.91 -2.09
C SER A 160 39.50 16.39 -2.02
N ALA A 161 40.58 15.76 -2.43
CA ALA A 161 40.73 14.32 -2.36
C ALA A 161 40.66 13.83 -0.90
N GLY A 162 39.76 12.87 -0.64
CA GLY A 162 39.55 12.30 0.68
C GLY A 162 38.58 13.09 1.59
N GLU A 163 37.99 14.18 1.13
CA GLU A 163 36.96 14.88 1.87
C GLU A 163 35.71 13.96 2.01
N SER A 164 35.26 13.80 3.23
CA SER A 164 34.05 13.03 3.55
C SER A 164 33.27 13.74 4.64
N GLY A 165 31.95 13.54 4.66
CA GLY A 165 31.09 14.13 5.68
C GLY A 165 29.62 14.18 5.25
N PRO A 166 28.76 14.69 6.12
CA PRO A 166 27.35 14.89 5.77
C PRO A 166 27.23 15.77 4.51
N HIS A 167 26.38 15.36 3.58
CA HIS A 167 26.12 16.09 2.34
C HIS A 167 27.31 16.20 1.37
N ILE A 168 28.31 15.33 1.51
CA ILE A 168 29.39 15.16 0.56
C ILE A 168 29.22 13.81 -0.11
N ASP A 169 29.05 13.81 -1.42
CA ASP A 169 28.92 12.60 -2.22
C ASP A 169 29.77 12.72 -3.47
N PRO A 170 30.85 11.89 -3.62
CA PRO A 170 31.68 11.88 -4.80
C PRO A 170 30.95 11.63 -6.12
N ALA A 171 29.80 10.95 -6.05
CA ALA A 171 28.95 10.68 -7.21
C ALA A 171 27.96 11.82 -7.51
N SER A 172 27.87 12.85 -6.66
CA SER A 172 27.00 13.99 -6.92
C SER A 172 27.53 14.79 -8.12
N GLU A 173 26.77 14.81 -9.20
CA GLU A 173 27.08 15.65 -10.34
C GLU A 173 26.76 17.13 -10.03
N ASN A 174 27.55 18.02 -10.64
CA ASN A 174 27.59 19.46 -10.33
C ASN A 174 26.26 20.24 -10.52
N LEU A 175 25.14 19.62 -10.84
CA LEU A 175 24.06 20.38 -11.46
C LEU A 175 22.72 20.46 -10.71
N SER A 176 22.44 19.67 -9.69
CA SER A 176 21.02 19.66 -9.29
C SER A 176 20.72 19.71 -7.80
N PHE A 177 21.60 19.28 -6.92
CA PHE A 177 21.22 19.08 -5.51
C PHE A 177 22.24 19.65 -4.51
N LYS A 178 22.65 20.90 -4.71
CA LYS A 178 23.47 21.58 -3.68
C LYS A 178 22.78 21.49 -2.33
N PRO A 179 23.53 21.27 -1.24
CA PRO A 179 22.97 21.23 0.10
C PRO A 179 22.14 22.49 0.39
N ARG A 180 20.88 22.30 0.76
CA ARG A 180 19.97 23.38 1.10
C ARG A 180 19.21 23.05 2.38
N LYS A 181 19.06 24.00 3.26
CA LYS A 181 18.17 23.88 4.41
C LYS A 181 16.71 23.82 3.91
N THR A 182 15.99 22.84 4.40
CA THR A 182 14.59 22.63 4.08
C THR A 182 13.85 22.30 5.38
N ARG A 183 12.67 22.82 5.52
CA ARG A 183 11.76 22.46 6.61
C ARG A 183 10.77 21.42 6.11
N LEU A 184 10.66 20.33 6.83
CA LEU A 184 9.68 19.27 6.57
C LEU A 184 8.59 19.31 7.64
N ASP A 185 7.36 19.12 7.21
CA ASP A 185 6.25 18.84 8.11
C ASP A 185 6.36 17.39 8.65
N PRO A 186 5.65 17.03 9.73
CA PRO A 186 5.58 15.66 10.20
C PRO A 186 5.08 14.73 9.10
N PHE A 187 5.69 13.56 8.97
CA PHE A 187 5.33 12.58 7.93
C PHE A 187 5.60 11.14 8.40
N PHE A 188 4.96 10.20 7.72
CA PHE A 188 5.21 8.78 7.93
C PHE A 188 6.25 8.26 6.94
N MET A 189 7.15 7.42 7.42
CA MET A 189 8.15 6.73 6.61
C MET A 189 8.22 5.27 6.99
N ALA A 190 8.39 4.38 5.99
CA ALA A 190 8.55 2.96 6.27
C ALA A 190 9.80 2.71 7.15
N ASN A 191 9.65 1.83 8.13
CA ASN A 191 10.72 1.46 9.06
C ASN A 191 11.85 0.68 8.34
N HIS A 192 11.52 0.00 7.26
CA HIS A 192 12.45 -0.76 6.42
C HIS A 192 11.94 -0.81 4.98
N GLU A 193 12.78 -1.32 4.10
CA GLU A 193 12.44 -1.51 2.70
C GLU A 193 11.26 -2.49 2.54
N LEU A 194 10.46 -2.26 1.51
CA LEU A 194 9.31 -3.10 1.20
C LEU A 194 9.76 -4.50 0.77
N THR A 195 9.21 -5.54 1.38
CA THR A 195 9.48 -6.92 0.96
C THR A 195 8.65 -7.30 -0.27
N LEU A 196 9.08 -8.35 -0.99
CA LEU A 196 8.30 -8.87 -2.11
C LEU A 196 6.92 -9.36 -1.68
N ALA A 197 6.79 -9.92 -0.48
CA ALA A 197 5.51 -10.38 0.07
C ALA A 197 4.56 -9.21 0.34
N GLN A 198 5.08 -8.11 0.88
CA GLN A 198 4.30 -6.88 1.12
C GLN A 198 3.91 -6.15 -0.18
N TRP A 199 4.69 -6.33 -1.25
CA TRP A 199 4.41 -5.74 -2.57
C TRP A 199 3.40 -6.54 -3.38
N GLN A 200 3.29 -7.85 -3.15
CA GLN A 200 2.29 -8.66 -3.84
C GLN A 200 0.90 -8.25 -3.35
N PRO A 201 -0.02 -7.87 -4.25
CA PRO A 201 -1.39 -7.57 -3.84
C PRO A 201 -1.99 -8.82 -3.18
N VAL A 202 -2.44 -8.66 -1.96
CA VAL A 202 -3.15 -9.67 -1.19
C VAL A 202 -4.50 -9.99 -1.85
#